data_2c59991ae13e32d0a5cf773f0901d4ab
#
_entry.id   2c59991ae13e32d0a5cf773f0901d4ab
#
_cell.length_a   1.000
_cell.length_b   1.000
_cell.length_c   1.000
_cell.angle_alpha   90.00
_cell.angle_beta   90.00
_cell.angle_gamma   90.00
#
_symmetry.space_group_name_H-M   'P 1'
#
loop_
_entity.id
_entity.type
_entity.pdbx_description
1 polymer ?
#
loop_
_entity_poly.entity_id
_entity_poly.type
_entity_poly.pdbx_seq_one_letter_code
_entity_poly.pdbx_strand_id
1 'polypeptide(L)'
;MDTMRRWDRETADAIEAAFAHWDDIELRFKGRRIRSGGHGFVGIGRKHLLNLLQSRCEALGVELRFEQEVDSDLDFPDADLIIASDGINSKIRTAYAEVFRPDIVVRPNRFIWLGTPRRFEAFTFDFRRTEHGWFQAHIYQFDANTSTCIVECPEPVWRAHGLDEADQDASVAFCEQLFAETLDGAPLLTNSRHLRGSAWLNFQRVVCEQWWLRNANGSHVVLMGDAVHTAHFAIGSGTKL
;
A
#
# COMPACT_ATOMS: atom_id res chain seq x y z
N MET A 1 3.05 -17.35 1.18
CA MET A 1 4.46 -17.80 1.31
C MET A 1 4.77 -19.13 0.62
N ASP A 2 3.83 -20.07 0.48
CA ASP A 2 4.10 -21.42 -0.08
C ASP A 2 4.68 -21.41 -1.49
N THR A 3 4.16 -20.56 -2.39
CA THR A 3 4.68 -20.41 -3.75
C THR A 3 6.13 -19.92 -3.74
N MET A 4 6.43 -18.92 -2.93
CA MET A 4 7.80 -18.39 -2.81
C MET A 4 8.73 -19.46 -2.20
N ARG A 5 8.32 -20.15 -1.14
CA ARG A 5 9.09 -21.23 -0.51
C ARG A 5 9.41 -22.38 -1.46
N ARG A 6 8.52 -22.63 -2.42
CA ARG A 6 8.74 -23.66 -3.45
C ARG A 6 9.87 -23.28 -4.40
N TRP A 7 10.04 -22.01 -4.73
CA TRP A 7 10.98 -21.53 -5.75
C TRP A 7 12.24 -20.89 -5.15
N ASP A 8 12.11 -20.25 -3.99
CA ASP A 8 13.22 -19.64 -3.26
C ASP A 8 12.94 -19.71 -1.76
N ARG A 9 13.34 -20.84 -1.18
CA ARG A 9 13.11 -21.11 0.24
C ARG A 9 13.86 -20.13 1.15
N GLU A 10 15.08 -19.76 0.78
CA GLU A 10 15.91 -18.86 1.57
C GLU A 10 15.24 -17.48 1.74
N THR A 11 14.75 -16.92 0.64
CA THR A 11 14.01 -15.65 0.68
C THR A 11 12.70 -15.80 1.46
N ALA A 12 11.97 -16.89 1.27
CA ALA A 12 10.71 -17.13 1.97
C ALA A 12 10.91 -17.20 3.48
N ASP A 13 11.93 -17.94 3.95
CA ASP A 13 12.25 -18.11 5.36
C ASP A 13 12.73 -16.76 5.99
N ALA A 14 13.52 -15.96 5.25
CA ALA A 14 13.97 -14.65 5.70
C ALA A 14 12.80 -13.64 5.85
N ILE A 15 11.87 -13.63 4.89
CA ILE A 15 10.68 -12.77 4.96
C ILE A 15 9.78 -13.21 6.11
N GLU A 16 9.55 -14.52 6.28
CA GLU A 16 8.70 -15.04 7.35
C GLU A 16 9.25 -14.75 8.75
N ALA A 17 10.57 -14.80 8.91
CA ALA A 17 11.24 -14.41 10.15
C ALA A 17 11.10 -12.93 10.50
N ALA A 18 10.86 -12.08 9.50
CA ALA A 18 10.69 -10.64 9.65
C ALA A 18 9.25 -10.19 9.86
N PHE A 19 8.27 -11.11 9.82
CA PHE A 19 6.86 -10.75 9.99
C PHE A 19 6.52 -10.34 11.42
N ALA A 20 5.75 -9.26 11.55
CA ALA A 20 4.88 -9.06 12.69
C ALA A 20 3.63 -9.93 12.53
N HIS A 21 3.24 -10.65 13.57
CA HIS A 21 2.11 -11.58 13.55
C HIS A 21 1.00 -11.09 14.47
N TRP A 22 -0.26 -11.21 14.04
CA TRP A 22 -1.44 -11.07 14.88
C TRP A 22 -2.56 -11.95 14.33
N ASP A 23 -3.49 -12.31 15.20
CA ASP A 23 -4.50 -13.30 14.87
C ASP A 23 -5.91 -12.71 14.81
N ASP A 24 -6.10 -11.57 15.44
CA ASP A 24 -7.39 -10.99 15.67
C ASP A 24 -7.72 -9.80 14.79
N ILE A 25 -9.02 -9.60 14.55
CA ILE A 25 -9.61 -8.35 14.07
C ILE A 25 -10.36 -7.73 15.24
N GLU A 26 -10.18 -6.43 15.46
CA GLU A 26 -10.94 -5.64 16.40
C GLU A 26 -11.76 -4.57 15.67
N LEU A 27 -13.07 -4.56 15.89
CA LEU A 27 -13.96 -3.54 15.38
C LEU A 27 -14.40 -2.63 16.54
N ARG A 28 -14.18 -1.32 16.39
CA ARG A 28 -14.64 -0.27 17.30
C ARG A 28 -15.73 0.55 16.61
N PHE A 29 -16.95 0.39 17.08
CA PHE A 29 -18.12 1.02 16.47
C PHE A 29 -19.14 1.43 17.51
N LYS A 30 -19.51 2.71 17.56
CA LYS A 30 -20.49 3.28 18.48
C LYS A 30 -20.24 2.89 19.95
N GLY A 31 -19.00 3.02 20.41
CA GLY A 31 -18.59 2.70 21.78
C GLY A 31 -18.49 1.20 22.09
N ARG A 32 -18.78 0.31 21.13
CA ARG A 32 -18.63 -1.13 21.30
C ARG A 32 -17.32 -1.60 20.69
N ARG A 33 -16.73 -2.60 21.34
CA ARG A 33 -15.57 -3.35 20.81
C ARG A 33 -16.01 -4.78 20.53
N ILE A 34 -15.80 -5.23 19.31
CA ILE A 34 -16.06 -6.59 18.87
C ILE A 34 -14.74 -7.16 18.39
N ARG A 35 -14.33 -8.31 18.90
CA ARG A 35 -13.08 -8.98 18.53
C ARG A 35 -13.38 -10.37 17.99
N SER A 36 -12.70 -10.72 16.90
CA SER A 36 -12.77 -12.02 16.25
C SER A 36 -11.34 -12.51 16.02
N GLY A 37 -11.05 -13.76 16.38
CA GLY A 37 -9.73 -14.38 16.29
C GLY A 37 -9.67 -15.48 15.24
N GLY A 38 -8.48 -16.07 15.07
CA GLY A 38 -8.24 -17.19 14.16
C GLY A 38 -8.06 -16.79 12.70
N HIS A 39 -7.63 -15.54 12.43
CA HIS A 39 -7.49 -15.04 11.06
C HIS A 39 -6.06 -15.19 10.48
N GLY A 40 -5.03 -15.18 11.34
CA GLY A 40 -3.65 -15.40 10.93
C GLY A 40 -3.09 -14.32 10.01
N PHE A 41 -2.97 -13.09 10.49
CA PHE A 41 -2.39 -11.98 9.73
C PHE A 41 -0.89 -11.86 9.95
N VAL A 42 -0.22 -11.31 8.92
CA VAL A 42 1.19 -10.96 8.97
C VAL A 42 1.39 -9.57 8.37
N GLY A 43 2.35 -8.83 8.91
CA GLY A 43 2.79 -7.53 8.40
C GLY A 43 4.30 -7.45 8.37
N ILE A 44 4.81 -6.65 7.44
CA ILE A 44 6.24 -6.33 7.34
C ILE A 44 6.41 -4.90 6.86
N GLY A 45 7.40 -4.20 7.40
CA GLY A 45 7.77 -2.88 6.92
C GLY A 45 8.26 -2.95 5.46
N ARG A 46 7.69 -2.11 4.58
CA ARG A 46 8.01 -2.11 3.15
C ARG A 46 9.51 -2.00 2.88
N LYS A 47 10.20 -1.10 3.58
CA LYS A 47 11.66 -0.93 3.43
C LYS A 47 12.42 -2.20 3.81
N HIS A 48 11.98 -2.89 4.87
CA HIS A 48 12.61 -4.13 5.29
C HIS A 48 12.41 -5.23 4.24
N LEU A 49 11.19 -5.40 3.72
CA LEU A 49 10.91 -6.34 2.64
C LEU A 49 11.76 -6.06 1.40
N LEU A 50 11.85 -4.78 0.97
CA LEU A 50 12.68 -4.40 -0.18
C LEU A 50 14.14 -4.73 0.04
N ASN A 51 14.70 -4.45 1.23
CA ASN A 51 16.09 -4.78 1.54
C ASN A 51 16.36 -6.29 1.46
N LEU A 52 15.46 -7.13 1.99
CA LEU A 52 15.58 -8.60 1.88
C LEU A 52 15.60 -9.07 0.42
N LEU A 53 14.68 -8.55 -0.39
CA LEU A 53 14.58 -8.90 -1.81
C LEU A 53 15.81 -8.41 -2.61
N GLN A 54 16.28 -7.18 -2.36
CA GLN A 54 17.46 -6.62 -3.00
C GLN A 54 18.72 -7.41 -2.66
N SER A 55 18.95 -7.70 -1.38
CA SER A 55 20.08 -8.54 -0.95
C SER A 55 20.05 -9.92 -1.59
N ARG A 56 18.87 -10.49 -1.76
CA ARG A 56 18.73 -11.77 -2.47
C ARG A 56 19.05 -11.68 -3.95
N CYS A 57 18.58 -10.62 -4.63
CA CYS A 57 18.92 -10.37 -6.02
C CYS A 57 20.44 -10.25 -6.21
N GLU A 58 21.10 -9.48 -5.35
CA GLU A 58 22.57 -9.33 -5.35
C GLU A 58 23.28 -10.69 -5.16
N ALA A 59 22.84 -11.50 -4.20
CA ALA A 59 23.40 -12.83 -3.95
C ALA A 59 23.23 -13.80 -5.14
N LEU A 60 22.19 -13.59 -5.94
CA LEU A 60 21.92 -14.35 -7.17
C LEU A 60 22.61 -13.79 -8.41
N GLY A 61 23.35 -12.67 -8.29
CA GLY A 61 24.03 -12.02 -9.41
C GLY A 61 23.09 -11.27 -10.34
N VAL A 62 21.88 -10.90 -9.87
CA VAL A 62 20.97 -10.04 -10.63
C VAL A 62 21.49 -8.61 -10.59
N GLU A 63 21.60 -7.99 -11.76
CA GLU A 63 21.99 -6.58 -11.87
C GLU A 63 20.87 -5.69 -11.34
N LEU A 64 21.16 -4.86 -10.33
CA LEU A 64 20.26 -3.88 -9.77
C LEU A 64 20.69 -2.47 -10.21
N ARG A 65 19.78 -1.73 -10.81
CA ARG A 65 19.99 -0.34 -11.24
C ARG A 65 19.07 0.57 -10.45
N PHE A 66 19.64 1.33 -9.51
CA PHE A 66 18.91 2.30 -8.69
C PHE A 66 18.98 3.69 -9.30
N GLU A 67 18.05 4.56 -8.91
CA GLU A 67 17.97 5.96 -9.34
C GLU A 67 17.93 6.12 -10.88
N GLN A 68 17.50 5.07 -11.57
CA GLN A 68 17.33 5.05 -13.01
C GLN A 68 15.85 4.98 -13.35
N GLU A 69 15.31 6.06 -13.88
CA GLU A 69 13.95 6.09 -14.41
C GLU A 69 13.94 5.45 -15.80
N VAL A 70 12.95 4.58 -16.03
CA VAL A 70 12.73 3.94 -17.33
C VAL A 70 11.49 4.56 -17.96
N ASP A 71 11.66 5.14 -19.13
CA ASP A 71 10.58 5.80 -19.88
C ASP A 71 9.95 4.88 -20.93
N SER A 72 10.72 3.92 -21.45
CA SER A 72 10.30 3.03 -22.52
C SER A 72 10.84 1.61 -22.34
N ASP A 73 10.04 0.62 -22.69
CA ASP A 73 10.47 -0.77 -22.84
C ASP A 73 11.44 -0.97 -24.01
N LEU A 74 11.42 -0.06 -24.98
CA LEU A 74 12.32 -0.10 -26.14
C LEU A 74 13.79 0.23 -25.78
N ASP A 75 14.05 0.74 -24.57
CA ASP A 75 15.41 0.95 -24.05
C ASP A 75 16.15 -0.37 -23.77
N PHE A 76 15.45 -1.51 -23.86
CA PHE A 76 15.97 -2.85 -23.60
C PHE A 76 15.84 -3.76 -24.85
N PRO A 77 16.55 -3.45 -25.95
CA PRO A 77 16.37 -4.17 -27.23
C PRO A 77 16.78 -5.64 -27.20
N ASP A 78 17.68 -6.01 -26.27
CA ASP A 78 18.20 -7.38 -26.14
C ASP A 78 17.39 -8.24 -25.14
N ALA A 79 16.32 -7.70 -24.53
CA ALA A 79 15.51 -8.43 -23.59
C ALA A 79 14.46 -9.29 -24.30
N ASP A 80 14.41 -10.58 -24.01
CA ASP A 80 13.33 -11.48 -24.49
C ASP A 80 12.01 -11.20 -23.77
N LEU A 81 12.09 -10.85 -22.46
CA LEU A 81 10.94 -10.59 -21.61
C LEU A 81 11.19 -9.34 -20.75
N ILE A 82 10.23 -8.44 -20.75
CA ILE A 82 10.18 -7.24 -19.90
C ILE A 82 8.96 -7.34 -18.99
N ILE A 83 9.17 -7.33 -17.68
CA ILE A 83 8.11 -7.29 -16.68
C ILE A 83 7.99 -5.86 -16.15
N ALA A 84 6.95 -5.14 -16.56
CA ALA A 84 6.68 -3.78 -16.15
C ALA A 84 5.83 -3.79 -14.87
N SER A 85 6.48 -3.56 -13.73
CA SER A 85 5.85 -3.39 -12.42
C SER A 85 6.07 -1.98 -11.86
N ASP A 86 5.95 -1.00 -12.74
CA ASP A 86 6.23 0.42 -12.52
C ASP A 86 5.11 1.18 -11.79
N GLY A 87 4.17 0.42 -11.20
CA GLY A 87 3.19 0.90 -10.25
C GLY A 87 1.96 1.57 -10.87
N ILE A 88 1.19 2.23 -10.00
CA ILE A 88 -0.13 2.78 -10.35
C ILE A 88 -0.09 3.82 -11.47
N ASN A 89 1.02 4.55 -11.61
CA ASN A 89 1.24 5.56 -12.64
C ASN A 89 2.08 5.03 -13.81
N SER A 90 1.99 3.74 -14.11
CA SER A 90 2.78 3.04 -15.12
C SER A 90 2.90 3.81 -16.44
N LYS A 91 4.15 4.10 -16.83
CA LYS A 91 4.48 4.71 -18.12
C LYS A 91 4.28 3.70 -19.25
N ILE A 92 4.66 2.46 -19.02
CA ILE A 92 4.53 1.37 -20.01
C ILE A 92 3.05 1.11 -20.30
N ARG A 93 2.18 1.00 -19.27
CA ARG A 93 0.73 0.89 -19.47
C ARG A 93 0.19 2.04 -20.31
N THR A 94 0.63 3.27 -20.02
CA THR A 94 0.15 4.47 -20.72
C THR A 94 0.60 4.49 -22.17
N ALA A 95 1.86 4.12 -22.46
CA ALA A 95 2.39 4.07 -23.82
C ALA A 95 1.62 3.09 -24.74
N TYR A 96 1.12 1.99 -24.17
CA TYR A 96 0.36 0.97 -24.90
C TYR A 96 -1.11 0.88 -24.45
N ALA A 97 -1.73 2.02 -24.12
CA ALA A 97 -3.11 2.04 -23.60
C ALA A 97 -4.13 1.41 -24.55
N GLU A 98 -3.95 1.54 -25.86
CA GLU A 98 -4.84 0.93 -26.86
C GLU A 98 -4.81 -0.61 -26.83
N VAL A 99 -3.68 -1.21 -26.42
CA VAL A 99 -3.52 -2.66 -26.32
C VAL A 99 -3.96 -3.15 -24.94
N PHE A 100 -3.46 -2.55 -23.87
CA PHE A 100 -3.77 -2.96 -22.51
C PHE A 100 -5.19 -2.63 -22.08
N ARG A 101 -5.84 -1.62 -22.71
CA ARG A 101 -7.19 -1.14 -22.43
C ARG A 101 -7.49 -0.98 -20.94
N PRO A 102 -6.76 -0.09 -20.26
CA PRO A 102 -6.95 0.11 -18.84
C PRO A 102 -8.28 0.80 -18.53
N ASP A 103 -9.07 0.21 -17.63
CA ASP A 103 -10.18 0.87 -16.95
C ASP A 103 -9.64 1.49 -15.66
N ILE A 104 -9.58 2.82 -15.63
CA ILE A 104 -9.02 3.59 -14.51
C ILE A 104 -10.15 4.42 -13.88
N VAL A 105 -10.46 4.11 -12.63
CA VAL A 105 -11.51 4.81 -11.85
C VAL A 105 -10.92 5.37 -10.56
N VAL A 106 -10.98 6.69 -10.40
CA VAL A 106 -10.64 7.36 -9.14
C VAL A 106 -11.82 7.25 -8.18
N ARG A 107 -11.61 6.61 -7.04
CA ARG A 107 -12.63 6.51 -6.00
C ARG A 107 -12.78 7.83 -5.25
N PRO A 108 -14.00 8.25 -4.89
CA PRO A 108 -14.22 9.56 -4.27
C PRO A 108 -13.75 9.66 -2.83
N ASN A 109 -13.62 8.53 -2.12
CA ASN A 109 -13.14 8.54 -0.74
C ASN A 109 -11.71 9.10 -0.66
N ARG A 110 -11.47 9.83 0.40
CA ARG A 110 -10.15 10.36 0.75
C ARG A 110 -9.53 9.50 1.83
N PHE A 111 -8.23 9.23 1.71
CA PHE A 111 -7.47 8.57 2.76
C PHE A 111 -6.12 9.27 2.97
N ILE A 112 -5.64 9.20 4.22
CA ILE A 112 -4.29 9.63 4.58
C ILE A 112 -3.57 8.45 5.23
N TRP A 113 -2.32 8.20 4.82
CA TRP A 113 -1.51 7.10 5.33
C TRP A 113 -0.54 7.61 6.38
N LEU A 114 -0.77 7.20 7.62
CA LEU A 114 -0.01 7.59 8.80
C LEU A 114 0.54 6.34 9.49
N GLY A 115 1.43 6.56 10.46
CA GLY A 115 1.91 5.55 11.39
C GLY A 115 1.67 5.98 12.83
N THR A 116 1.96 5.10 13.78
CA THR A 116 1.99 5.43 15.21
C THR A 116 2.96 4.49 15.93
N PRO A 117 3.69 4.97 16.97
CA PRO A 117 4.50 4.10 17.82
C PRO A 117 3.65 3.24 18.75
N ARG A 118 2.33 3.45 18.82
CA ARG A 118 1.43 2.57 19.56
C ARG A 118 1.34 1.20 18.89
N ARG A 119 1.54 0.16 19.69
CA ARG A 119 1.37 -1.23 19.24
C ARG A 119 -0.09 -1.65 19.33
N PHE A 120 -0.57 -2.34 18.31
CA PHE A 120 -1.89 -2.93 18.25
C PHE A 120 -1.78 -4.45 18.10
N GLU A 121 -2.46 -5.18 18.97
CA GLU A 121 -2.44 -6.65 18.98
C GLU A 121 -3.43 -7.28 17.99
N ALA A 122 -4.22 -6.45 17.33
CA ALA A 122 -5.24 -6.87 16.37
C ALA A 122 -5.28 -5.92 15.18
N PHE A 123 -5.75 -6.40 14.05
CA PHE A 123 -6.13 -5.51 12.96
C PHE A 123 -7.36 -4.71 13.40
N THR A 124 -7.19 -3.47 13.76
CA THR A 124 -8.19 -2.61 14.36
C THR A 124 -8.85 -1.73 13.32
N PHE A 125 -10.18 -1.83 13.21
CA PHE A 125 -11.03 -0.91 12.48
C PHE A 125 -11.76 -0.04 13.49
N ASP A 126 -11.46 1.26 13.50
CA ASP A 126 -12.12 2.22 14.39
C ASP A 126 -12.96 3.20 13.59
N PHE A 127 -14.26 3.23 13.86
CA PHE A 127 -15.22 4.09 13.21
C PHE A 127 -15.62 5.23 14.15
N ARG A 128 -15.35 6.47 13.72
CA ARG A 128 -15.70 7.68 14.46
C ARG A 128 -16.71 8.51 13.70
N ARG A 129 -17.79 8.86 14.39
CA ARG A 129 -18.83 9.75 13.87
C ARG A 129 -18.54 11.18 14.29
N THR A 130 -18.54 12.08 13.32
CA THR A 130 -18.56 13.52 13.52
C THR A 130 -19.93 14.10 13.17
N GLU A 131 -20.12 15.38 13.33
CA GLU A 131 -21.33 16.10 12.90
C GLU A 131 -21.56 16.03 11.38
N HIS A 132 -20.48 15.89 10.59
CA HIS A 132 -20.53 15.85 9.12
C HIS A 132 -20.53 14.43 8.55
N GLY A 133 -20.27 13.40 9.36
CA GLY A 133 -20.28 12.02 8.89
C GLY A 133 -19.24 11.13 9.56
N TRP A 134 -18.84 10.07 8.86
CA TRP A 134 -18.02 9.02 9.43
C TRP A 134 -16.58 9.08 8.90
N PHE A 135 -15.65 8.85 9.81
CA PHE A 135 -14.26 8.48 9.54
C PHE A 135 -14.01 7.04 9.98
N GLN A 136 -13.10 6.39 9.30
CA GLN A 136 -12.65 5.04 9.61
C GLN A 136 -11.13 5.03 9.69
N ALA A 137 -10.57 4.44 10.74
CA ALA A 137 -9.15 4.14 10.83
C ALA A 137 -8.90 2.64 10.65
N HIS A 138 -7.91 2.28 9.84
CA HIS A 138 -7.36 0.94 9.69
C HIS A 138 -6.01 0.92 10.38
N ILE A 139 -5.86 0.14 11.45
CA ILE A 139 -4.66 0.16 12.27
C ILE A 139 -4.15 -1.25 12.47
N TYR A 140 -2.89 -1.49 12.12
CA TYR A 140 -2.23 -2.78 12.29
C TYR A 140 -0.73 -2.61 12.44
N GLN A 141 -0.12 -3.51 13.19
CA GLN A 141 1.32 -3.54 13.41
C GLN A 141 2.06 -4.03 12.16
N PHE A 142 3.19 -3.42 11.82
CA PHE A 142 4.04 -3.89 10.72
C PHE A 142 5.50 -4.14 11.12
N ASP A 143 5.90 -3.70 12.31
CA ASP A 143 7.16 -4.06 12.94
C ASP A 143 7.03 -4.10 14.47
N ALA A 144 8.14 -4.33 15.18
CA ALA A 144 8.13 -4.48 16.63
C ALA A 144 7.65 -3.23 17.39
N ASN A 145 7.76 -2.04 16.78
CA ASN A 145 7.57 -0.76 17.47
C ASN A 145 6.58 0.18 16.78
N THR A 146 6.06 -0.19 15.61
CA THR A 146 5.27 0.72 14.80
C THR A 146 4.02 0.02 14.25
N SER A 147 2.93 0.76 14.26
CA SER A 147 1.70 0.39 13.57
C SER A 147 1.38 1.37 12.45
N THR A 148 0.83 0.86 11.36
CA THR A 148 0.17 1.67 10.33
C THR A 148 -1.13 2.23 10.89
N CYS A 149 -1.47 3.48 10.54
CA CYS A 149 -2.76 4.10 10.82
C CYS A 149 -3.25 4.80 9.55
N ILE A 150 -4.16 4.17 8.82
CA ILE A 150 -4.75 4.75 7.62
C ILE A 150 -6.11 5.30 7.99
N VAL A 151 -6.33 6.59 7.78
CA VAL A 151 -7.63 7.23 8.03
C VAL A 151 -8.33 7.49 6.71
N GLU A 152 -9.58 7.07 6.62
CA GLU A 152 -10.41 7.18 5.41
C GLU A 152 -11.77 7.82 5.73
N CYS A 153 -12.28 8.64 4.80
CA CYS A 153 -13.63 9.19 4.86
C CYS A 153 -14.17 9.52 3.46
N PRO A 154 -15.51 9.69 3.31
CA PRO A 154 -16.10 10.23 2.09
C PRO A 154 -15.64 11.67 1.82
N GLU A 155 -15.46 12.03 0.54
CA GLU A 155 -15.02 13.37 0.15
C GLU A 155 -15.90 14.50 0.72
N PRO A 156 -17.24 14.42 0.74
CA PRO A 156 -18.06 15.48 1.35
C PRO A 156 -17.78 15.69 2.84
N VAL A 157 -17.48 14.62 3.57
CA VAL A 157 -17.12 14.68 5.01
C VAL A 157 -15.76 15.36 5.18
N TRP A 158 -14.79 14.99 4.34
CA TRP A 158 -13.45 15.55 4.30
C TRP A 158 -13.48 17.08 4.05
N ARG A 159 -14.26 17.52 3.05
CA ARG A 159 -14.45 18.97 2.77
C ARG A 159 -15.16 19.71 3.88
N ALA A 160 -16.21 19.12 4.47
CA ALA A 160 -16.98 19.75 5.54
C ALA A 160 -16.14 20.00 6.81
N HIS A 161 -15.03 19.29 6.98
CA HIS A 161 -14.04 19.52 8.04
C HIS A 161 -12.89 20.45 7.61
N GLY A 162 -12.94 21.05 6.41
CA GLY A 162 -11.88 21.94 5.89
C GLY A 162 -10.54 21.24 5.63
N LEU A 163 -10.56 19.91 5.49
CA LEU A 163 -9.32 19.14 5.30
C LEU A 163 -8.77 19.28 3.88
N ASP A 164 -9.53 19.81 2.94
CA ASP A 164 -9.09 20.15 1.59
C ASP A 164 -8.18 21.40 1.55
N GLU A 165 -8.29 22.26 2.56
CA GLU A 165 -7.45 23.46 2.71
C GLU A 165 -6.38 23.28 3.80
N ALA A 166 -6.45 22.20 4.58
CA ALA A 166 -5.53 21.89 5.66
C ALA A 166 -4.16 21.43 5.13
N ASP A 167 -3.10 21.95 5.73
CA ASP A 167 -1.76 21.40 5.53
C ASP A 167 -1.59 20.02 6.21
N GLN A 168 -0.39 19.44 6.08
CA GLN A 168 -0.09 18.14 6.68
C GLN A 168 -0.23 18.15 8.20
N ASP A 169 0.29 19.18 8.87
CA ASP A 169 0.32 19.23 10.32
C ASP A 169 -1.10 19.40 10.89
N ALA A 170 -1.94 20.24 10.27
CA ALA A 170 -3.34 20.38 10.62
C ALA A 170 -4.14 19.08 10.37
N SER A 171 -3.87 18.39 9.27
CA SER A 171 -4.48 17.08 8.95
C SER A 171 -4.10 16.00 9.97
N VAL A 172 -2.83 15.95 10.40
CA VAL A 172 -2.36 15.02 11.44
C VAL A 172 -3.00 15.33 12.79
N ALA A 173 -3.00 16.61 13.21
CA ALA A 173 -3.61 17.04 14.47
C ALA A 173 -5.13 16.70 14.51
N PHE A 174 -5.84 16.90 13.40
CA PHE A 174 -7.24 16.49 13.29
C PHE A 174 -7.40 14.97 13.51
N CYS A 175 -6.58 14.14 12.85
CA CYS A 175 -6.63 12.69 13.00
C CYS A 175 -6.27 12.26 14.44
N GLU A 176 -5.27 12.87 15.07
CA GLU A 176 -4.90 12.62 16.46
C GLU A 176 -6.05 12.92 17.42
N GLN A 177 -6.71 14.06 17.25
CA GLN A 177 -7.85 14.44 18.08
C GLN A 177 -9.03 13.49 17.87
N LEU A 178 -9.35 13.14 16.63
CA LEU A 178 -10.47 12.27 16.29
C LEU A 178 -10.31 10.85 16.86
N PHE A 179 -9.08 10.33 16.85
CA PHE A 179 -8.75 8.98 17.31
C PHE A 179 -8.01 8.98 18.66
N ALA A 180 -8.06 10.06 19.44
CA ALA A 180 -7.31 10.22 20.69
C ALA A 180 -7.50 9.04 21.67
N GLU A 181 -8.73 8.57 21.84
CA GLU A 181 -9.05 7.40 22.69
C GLU A 181 -8.34 6.13 22.18
N THR A 182 -8.26 5.97 20.85
CA THR A 182 -7.66 4.79 20.24
C THR A 182 -6.14 4.90 20.25
N LEU A 183 -5.58 6.07 20.07
CA LEU A 183 -4.14 6.33 20.12
C LEU A 183 -3.59 6.36 21.55
N ASP A 184 -4.42 6.65 22.57
CA ASP A 184 -4.04 6.67 23.99
C ASP A 184 -2.81 7.55 24.25
N GLY A 185 -2.82 8.75 23.68
CA GLY A 185 -1.74 9.73 23.80
C GLY A 185 -0.53 9.47 22.89
N ALA A 186 -0.50 8.40 22.12
CA ALA A 186 0.58 8.18 21.16
C ALA A 186 0.41 9.12 19.94
N PRO A 187 1.51 9.69 19.42
CA PRO A 187 1.46 10.54 18.25
C PRO A 187 1.20 9.76 16.97
N LEU A 188 0.75 10.48 15.93
CA LEU A 188 0.75 10.00 14.57
C LEU A 188 2.04 10.39 13.85
N LEU A 189 2.59 9.45 13.11
CA LEU A 189 3.82 9.59 12.34
C LEU A 189 3.48 9.80 10.86
N THR A 190 4.21 10.68 10.21
CA THR A 190 4.09 10.95 8.79
C THR A 190 5.22 10.31 7.99
N ASN A 191 5.02 10.14 6.69
CA ASN A 191 6.10 9.83 5.78
C ASN A 191 7.12 10.97 5.75
N SER A 192 8.39 10.63 5.49
CA SER A 192 9.44 11.64 5.34
C SER A 192 9.09 12.64 4.24
N ARG A 193 9.43 13.92 4.45
CA ARG A 193 9.12 15.01 3.50
C ARG A 193 9.70 14.77 2.10
N HIS A 194 10.87 14.14 1.98
CA HIS A 194 11.47 13.78 0.68
C HIS A 194 10.68 12.70 -0.07
N LEU A 195 9.77 11.97 0.61
CA LEU A 195 8.82 11.03 0.03
C LEU A 195 7.43 11.65 -0.16
N ARG A 196 7.33 12.98 -0.27
CA ARG A 196 6.08 13.78 -0.39
C ARG A 196 5.26 13.88 0.91
N GLY A 197 5.78 13.42 2.05
CA GLY A 197 5.04 13.43 3.32
C GLY A 197 3.79 12.56 3.28
N SER A 198 2.90 12.81 4.24
CA SER A 198 1.55 12.21 4.24
C SER A 198 0.54 13.24 3.78
N ALA A 199 -0.24 12.91 2.77
CA ALA A 199 -1.29 13.77 2.21
C ALA A 199 -2.58 12.98 2.03
N TRP A 200 -3.72 13.69 1.97
CA TRP A 200 -4.99 13.09 1.60
C TRP A 200 -5.00 12.74 0.12
N LEU A 201 -5.24 11.48 -0.18
CA LEU A 201 -5.23 10.90 -1.51
C LEU A 201 -6.57 10.25 -1.83
N ASN A 202 -6.82 10.05 -3.13
CA ASN A 202 -7.87 9.16 -3.59
C ASN A 202 -7.29 7.81 -3.97
N PHE A 203 -8.03 6.74 -3.73
CA PHE A 203 -7.68 5.44 -4.25
C PHE A 203 -8.02 5.38 -5.74
N GLN A 204 -7.04 4.98 -6.55
CA GLN A 204 -7.22 4.77 -7.97
C GLN A 204 -7.35 3.27 -8.25
N ARG A 205 -8.47 2.87 -8.82
CA ARG A 205 -8.66 1.51 -9.32
C ARG A 205 -8.16 1.43 -10.76
N VAL A 206 -7.25 0.52 -11.01
CA VAL A 206 -6.76 0.17 -12.34
C VAL A 206 -7.12 -1.27 -12.62
N VAL A 207 -7.66 -1.57 -13.79
CA VAL A 207 -7.89 -2.93 -14.30
C VAL A 207 -7.62 -2.91 -15.80
N CYS A 208 -6.63 -3.66 -16.25
CA CYS A 208 -6.35 -3.82 -17.67
C CYS A 208 -7.04 -5.06 -18.23
N GLU A 209 -7.63 -4.95 -19.42
CA GLU A 209 -8.22 -6.10 -20.11
C GLU A 209 -7.15 -7.07 -20.61
N GLN A 210 -6.03 -6.53 -21.09
CA GLN A 210 -4.88 -7.29 -21.55
C GLN A 210 -3.66 -6.99 -20.68
N TRP A 211 -2.84 -8.00 -20.42
CA TRP A 211 -1.72 -7.91 -19.49
C TRP A 211 -0.36 -8.02 -20.17
N TRP A 212 -0.32 -8.40 -21.44
CA TRP A 212 0.92 -8.56 -22.18
C TRP A 212 0.77 -8.14 -23.65
N LEU A 213 1.91 -7.82 -24.27
CA LEU A 213 2.03 -7.56 -25.70
C LEU A 213 3.42 -7.99 -26.20
N ARG A 214 3.62 -7.94 -27.51
CA ARG A 214 4.94 -8.02 -28.12
C ARG A 214 5.29 -6.64 -28.68
N ASN A 215 6.42 -6.08 -28.25
CA ASN A 215 6.85 -4.74 -28.67
C ASN A 215 7.54 -4.74 -30.05
N ALA A 216 7.94 -3.56 -30.51
CA ALA A 216 8.58 -3.40 -31.81
C ALA A 216 9.96 -4.09 -31.93
N ASN A 217 10.67 -4.29 -30.81
CA ASN A 217 11.93 -5.03 -30.76
C ASN A 217 11.71 -6.56 -30.79
N GLY A 218 10.48 -7.01 -30.66
CA GLY A 218 10.12 -8.42 -30.58
C GLY A 218 10.10 -9.01 -29.18
N SER A 219 10.38 -8.20 -28.14
CA SER A 219 10.33 -8.58 -26.73
C SER A 219 8.89 -8.78 -26.26
N HIS A 220 8.67 -9.72 -25.34
CA HIS A 220 7.40 -9.82 -24.63
C HIS A 220 7.38 -8.82 -23.47
N VAL A 221 6.37 -7.97 -23.43
CA VAL A 221 6.14 -6.99 -22.36
C VAL A 221 4.93 -7.41 -21.56
N VAL A 222 5.09 -7.59 -20.24
CA VAL A 222 4.03 -8.04 -19.32
C VAL A 222 3.88 -7.00 -18.22
N LEU A 223 2.65 -6.52 -17.99
CA LEU A 223 2.33 -5.69 -16.83
C LEU A 223 2.12 -6.57 -15.60
N MET A 224 2.59 -6.10 -14.42
CA MET A 224 2.42 -6.81 -13.16
C MET A 224 2.13 -5.84 -12.00
N GLY A 225 1.46 -6.32 -10.95
CA GLY A 225 1.13 -5.54 -9.75
C GLY A 225 0.20 -4.35 -10.07
N ASP A 226 0.42 -3.21 -9.42
CA ASP A 226 -0.42 -2.00 -9.58
C ASP A 226 -0.36 -1.40 -10.99
N ALA A 227 0.61 -1.78 -11.81
CA ALA A 227 0.66 -1.38 -13.21
C ALA A 227 -0.51 -1.98 -14.00
N VAL A 228 -0.96 -3.18 -13.67
CA VAL A 228 -2.00 -3.91 -14.40
C VAL A 228 -3.31 -3.99 -13.66
N HIS A 229 -3.29 -4.17 -12.35
CA HIS A 229 -4.49 -4.36 -11.52
C HIS A 229 -4.24 -3.91 -10.10
N THR A 230 -5.07 -3.01 -9.58
CA THR A 230 -4.98 -2.53 -8.19
C THR A 230 -6.01 -3.23 -7.30
N ALA A 231 -5.65 -3.51 -6.06
CA ALA A 231 -6.56 -3.92 -5.00
C ALA A 231 -6.63 -2.85 -3.92
N HIS A 232 -7.83 -2.64 -3.37
CA HIS A 232 -8.00 -1.68 -2.28
C HIS A 232 -7.19 -2.12 -1.05
N PHE A 233 -6.48 -1.20 -0.41
CA PHE A 233 -5.57 -1.46 0.71
C PHE A 233 -6.26 -2.11 1.91
N ALA A 234 -7.57 -1.85 2.12
CA ALA A 234 -8.34 -2.37 3.25
C ALA A 234 -8.41 -3.90 3.33
N ILE A 235 -8.20 -4.61 2.21
CA ILE A 235 -8.25 -6.08 2.15
C ILE A 235 -6.88 -6.74 2.10
N GLY A 236 -5.80 -5.97 2.05
CA GLY A 236 -4.42 -6.47 2.11
C GLY A 236 -4.03 -7.41 0.97
N SER A 237 -4.72 -7.38 -0.17
CA SER A 237 -4.49 -8.33 -1.27
C SER A 237 -3.56 -7.81 -2.38
N GLY A 238 -3.13 -6.54 -2.32
CA GLY A 238 -2.28 -5.95 -3.36
C GLY A 238 -0.94 -6.66 -3.59
N THR A 239 -0.41 -7.34 -2.58
CA THR A 239 0.84 -8.11 -2.70
C THR A 239 0.64 -9.50 -3.35
N LYS A 240 -0.60 -9.89 -3.62
CA LYS A 240 -0.93 -11.19 -4.23
C LYS A 240 -1.30 -11.09 -5.71
N LEU A 241 -1.35 -9.87 -6.26
CA LEU A 241 -1.73 -9.58 -7.63
C LEU A 241 -0.53 -9.50 -8.57
#